data_cb54bb68932737c0643bf89973b0b223
#
_entry.id   cb54bb68932737c0643bf89973b0b223
#
_cell.length_a   1.000
_cell.length_b   1.000
_cell.length_c   1.000
_cell.angle_alpha   90.00
_cell.angle_beta   90.00
_cell.angle_gamma   90.00
#
_symmetry.space_group_name_H-M   'P 1'
#
loop_
_entity.id
_entity.type
_entity.pdbx_description
1 polymer ?
#
loop_
_entity_poly.entity_id
_entity_poly.type
_entity_poly.pdbx_seq_one_letter_code
_entity_poly.pdbx_strand_id
1 'polypeptide(L)'
;KSTEPVGGIRTEVERGLVKVILTTDRKEISIAERLRFQIEIVADETYEVQLPPFGDKLEQFGIVDYHTTRPELIENSKVRVCRSYILEPFLSGDYVIPPMLITFHKKNEQAPVKHEIETEGMKIKVTSLLPEDARDLKIHEITPPVDLPRAVTLRAWIAVGVGALCLAIVAGILFRKHRS
;
A
#
# COMPACT_ATOMS: atom_id res chain seq x y z
N LYS A 1 11.87 -23.99 7.48
CA LYS A 1 13.12 -23.23 7.74
C LYS A 1 12.71 -21.80 7.92
N SER A 2 12.52 -21.37 9.18
CA SER A 2 12.18 -19.98 9.51
C SER A 2 13.33 -19.10 9.08
N THR A 3 13.14 -18.36 8.01
CA THR A 3 14.10 -17.33 7.59
C THR A 3 13.90 -16.15 8.54
N GLU A 4 14.86 -15.89 9.42
CA GLU A 4 14.86 -14.66 10.21
C GLU A 4 14.87 -13.46 9.27
N PRO A 5 13.97 -12.48 9.46
CA PRO A 5 13.95 -11.29 8.62
C PRO A 5 15.22 -10.48 8.94
N VAL A 6 16.04 -10.26 7.94
CA VAL A 6 17.21 -9.39 8.05
C VAL A 6 16.73 -7.96 8.31
N GLY A 7 16.84 -7.49 9.56
CA GLY A 7 16.44 -6.14 9.99
C GLY A 7 15.01 -6.00 10.55
N GLY A 8 14.22 -7.06 10.61
CA GLY A 8 12.89 -7.07 11.19
C GLY A 8 12.87 -7.29 12.71
N ILE A 9 11.68 -7.23 13.32
CA ILE A 9 11.44 -7.58 14.72
C ILE A 9 10.72 -8.92 14.73
N ARG A 10 11.13 -9.82 15.63
CA ARG A 10 10.44 -11.07 15.92
C ARG A 10 10.24 -11.18 17.42
N THR A 11 9.00 -11.36 17.83
CA THR A 11 8.63 -11.68 19.21
C THR A 11 7.92 -13.02 19.24
N GLU A 12 8.15 -13.77 20.30
CA GLU A 12 7.64 -15.12 20.45
C GLU A 12 7.16 -15.32 21.90
N VAL A 13 5.93 -15.78 22.04
CA VAL A 13 5.34 -16.10 23.33
C VAL A 13 4.75 -17.49 23.26
N GLU A 14 5.01 -18.30 24.30
CA GLU A 14 4.52 -19.68 24.38
C GLU A 14 3.77 -19.90 25.69
N ARG A 15 2.63 -20.58 25.61
CA ARG A 15 1.86 -21.02 26.79
C ARG A 15 1.34 -22.43 26.57
N GLY A 16 1.94 -23.37 27.26
CA GLY A 16 1.61 -24.79 27.12
C GLY A 16 1.96 -25.30 25.71
N LEU A 17 0.98 -25.76 24.96
CA LEU A 17 1.14 -26.32 23.62
C LEU A 17 0.79 -25.31 22.50
N VAL A 18 0.62 -24.04 22.85
CA VAL A 18 0.32 -22.97 21.92
C VAL A 18 1.46 -21.95 21.92
N LYS A 19 1.97 -21.67 20.75
CA LYS A 19 3.05 -20.73 20.47
C LYS A 19 2.58 -19.66 19.51
N VAL A 20 2.80 -18.40 19.84
CA VAL A 20 2.48 -17.24 19.03
C VAL A 20 3.76 -16.53 18.63
N ILE A 21 3.92 -16.24 17.37
CA ILE A 21 5.06 -15.56 16.79
C ILE A 21 4.56 -14.33 16.03
N LEU A 22 5.03 -13.17 16.43
CA LEU A 22 4.84 -11.93 15.69
C LEU A 22 6.12 -11.56 14.95
N THR A 23 6.00 -11.19 13.70
CA THR A 23 7.16 -10.83 12.88
C THR A 23 6.86 -9.59 12.04
N THR A 24 7.81 -8.66 11.99
CA THR A 24 7.83 -7.60 10.97
C THR A 24 9.05 -7.79 10.08
N ASP A 25 8.97 -7.38 8.83
CA ASP A 25 10.10 -7.44 7.91
C ASP A 25 11.16 -6.36 8.20
N ARG A 26 10.77 -5.25 8.84
CA ARG A 26 11.63 -4.13 9.20
C ARG A 26 11.24 -3.53 10.55
N LYS A 27 12.19 -2.90 11.23
CA LYS A 27 11.97 -2.11 12.46
C LYS A 27 11.89 -0.60 12.17
N GLU A 28 12.34 -0.19 10.98
CA GLU A 28 12.36 1.19 10.53
C GLU A 28 11.98 1.23 9.04
N ILE A 29 11.06 2.11 8.69
CA ILE A 29 10.59 2.34 7.32
C ILE A 29 10.46 3.84 7.07
N SER A 30 10.44 4.26 5.81
CA SER A 30 10.04 5.60 5.44
C SER A 30 8.52 5.71 5.29
N ILE A 31 7.99 6.93 5.34
CA ILE A 31 6.55 7.18 5.17
C ILE A 31 6.00 6.67 3.81
N ALA A 32 6.84 6.50 2.81
CA ALA A 32 6.44 5.98 1.49
C ALA A 32 6.57 4.46 1.37
N GLU A 33 7.10 3.79 2.39
CA GLU A 33 7.29 2.35 2.39
C GLU A 33 6.19 1.62 3.15
N ARG A 34 6.00 0.37 2.80
CA ARG A 34 5.06 -0.53 3.45
C ARG A 34 5.77 -1.47 4.40
N LEU A 35 5.11 -1.77 5.50
CA LEU A 35 5.56 -2.73 6.51
C LEU A 35 4.78 -4.03 6.34
N ARG A 36 5.48 -5.16 6.29
CA ARG A 36 4.84 -6.47 6.39
C ARG A 36 4.82 -6.90 7.85
N PHE A 37 3.62 -7.11 8.37
CA PHE A 37 3.39 -7.64 9.71
C PHE A 37 2.73 -9.02 9.63
N GLN A 38 3.22 -9.96 10.38
CA GLN A 38 2.75 -11.35 10.35
C GLN A 38 2.50 -11.87 11.76
N ILE A 39 1.37 -12.53 11.92
CA ILE A 39 0.98 -13.28 13.12
C ILE A 39 0.99 -14.75 12.73
N GLU A 40 1.88 -15.54 13.30
CA GLU A 40 1.94 -16.99 13.14
C GLU A 40 1.60 -17.66 14.46
N ILE A 41 0.67 -18.62 14.42
CA ILE A 41 0.27 -19.40 15.58
C ILE A 41 0.53 -20.86 15.26
N VAL A 42 1.24 -21.52 16.16
CA VAL A 42 1.51 -22.94 16.12
C VAL A 42 0.91 -23.54 17.39
N ALA A 43 -0.04 -24.45 17.23
CA ALA A 43 -0.72 -25.11 18.34
C ALA A 43 -0.81 -26.61 18.09
N ASP A 44 -0.90 -27.40 19.18
CA ASP A 44 -1.25 -28.81 19.08
C ASP A 44 -2.64 -28.96 18.43
N GLU A 45 -2.86 -30.02 17.64
CA GLU A 45 -4.12 -30.26 16.92
C GLU A 45 -5.34 -30.41 17.83
N THR A 46 -5.13 -30.70 19.11
CA THR A 46 -6.19 -30.79 20.12
C THR A 46 -6.72 -29.45 20.58
N TYR A 47 -6.06 -28.35 20.24
CA TYR A 47 -6.48 -26.99 20.58
C TYR A 47 -7.12 -26.29 19.39
N GLU A 48 -8.11 -25.46 19.68
CA GLU A 48 -8.68 -24.48 18.78
C GLU A 48 -8.20 -23.09 19.17
N VAL A 49 -7.62 -22.37 18.22
CA VAL A 49 -7.06 -21.03 18.45
C VAL A 49 -7.83 -20.01 17.65
N GLN A 50 -8.24 -18.94 18.32
CA GLN A 50 -8.91 -17.82 17.70
C GLN A 50 -7.91 -16.69 17.46
N LEU A 51 -7.70 -16.36 16.19
CA LEU A 51 -6.93 -15.17 15.80
C LEU A 51 -7.63 -13.89 16.32
N PRO A 52 -6.87 -12.84 16.65
CA PRO A 52 -7.46 -11.54 16.97
C PRO A 52 -8.42 -11.08 15.87
N PRO A 53 -9.42 -10.24 16.19
CA PRO A 53 -10.26 -9.62 15.18
C PRO A 53 -9.43 -8.96 14.07
N PHE A 54 -9.99 -8.87 12.86
CA PHE A 54 -9.30 -8.25 11.74
C PHE A 54 -8.99 -6.78 12.04
N GLY A 55 -7.73 -6.39 11.86
CA GLY A 55 -7.27 -5.00 12.06
C GLY A 55 -7.26 -4.54 13.51
N ASP A 56 -7.60 -5.43 14.48
CA ASP A 56 -7.55 -5.07 15.89
C ASP A 56 -6.18 -4.51 16.27
N LYS A 57 -6.22 -3.37 16.97
CA LYS A 57 -5.02 -2.65 17.44
C LYS A 57 -4.04 -2.21 16.35
N LEU A 58 -4.47 -2.13 15.10
CA LEU A 58 -3.67 -1.65 13.97
C LEU A 58 -4.14 -0.28 13.43
N GLU A 59 -4.97 0.44 14.20
CA GLU A 59 -5.60 1.71 13.76
C GLU A 59 -4.60 2.82 13.44
N GLN A 60 -3.36 2.71 13.92
CA GLN A 60 -2.30 3.66 13.59
C GLN A 60 -1.78 3.50 12.16
N PHE A 61 -2.12 2.39 11.49
CA PHE A 61 -1.69 2.07 10.13
C PHE A 61 -2.88 1.94 9.20
N GLY A 62 -2.68 2.28 7.92
CA GLY A 62 -3.54 1.85 6.85
C GLY A 62 -3.28 0.37 6.52
N ILE A 63 -4.32 -0.46 6.47
CA ILE A 63 -4.20 -1.85 6.00
C ILE A 63 -4.43 -1.87 4.50
N VAL A 64 -3.35 -2.08 3.73
CA VAL A 64 -3.39 -2.10 2.25
C VAL A 64 -3.86 -3.45 1.76
N ASP A 65 -3.38 -4.52 2.39
CA ASP A 65 -3.69 -5.90 2.01
C ASP A 65 -3.55 -6.83 3.21
N TYR A 66 -4.23 -7.97 3.16
CA TYR A 66 -4.06 -9.03 4.14
C TYR A 66 -4.28 -10.41 3.55
N HIS A 67 -3.61 -11.37 4.13
CA HIS A 67 -3.78 -12.78 3.77
C HIS A 67 -3.84 -13.65 5.02
N THR A 68 -4.78 -14.58 5.07
CA THR A 68 -4.85 -15.60 6.14
C THR A 68 -4.71 -16.96 5.50
N THR A 69 -3.73 -17.75 5.96
CA THR A 69 -3.56 -19.12 5.51
C THR A 69 -4.62 -20.02 6.13
N ARG A 70 -4.98 -21.09 5.43
CA ARG A 70 -5.76 -22.16 6.05
C ARG A 70 -4.91 -22.87 7.11
N PRO A 71 -5.53 -23.45 8.17
CA PRO A 71 -4.81 -24.27 9.10
C PRO A 71 -4.06 -25.39 8.38
N GLU A 72 -2.76 -25.47 8.59
CA GLU A 72 -1.88 -26.45 7.98
C GLU A 72 -1.34 -27.37 9.07
N LEU A 73 -1.53 -28.68 8.92
CA LEU A 73 -0.91 -29.68 9.78
C LEU A 73 0.59 -29.76 9.47
N ILE A 74 1.40 -29.56 10.49
CA ILE A 74 2.86 -29.66 10.42
C ILE A 74 3.34 -30.86 11.25
N GLU A 75 4.65 -31.06 11.32
CA GLU A 75 5.23 -32.16 12.09
C GLU A 75 4.78 -32.17 13.57
N ASN A 76 4.75 -33.35 14.18
CA ASN A 76 4.38 -33.58 15.58
C ASN A 76 2.93 -33.18 15.93
N SER A 77 1.95 -33.47 15.08
CA SER A 77 0.53 -33.17 15.31
C SER A 77 0.25 -31.72 15.68
N LYS A 78 1.03 -30.78 15.14
CA LYS A 78 0.82 -29.36 15.33
C LYS A 78 0.13 -28.74 14.11
N VAL A 79 -0.70 -27.77 14.38
CA VAL A 79 -1.39 -26.97 13.37
C VAL A 79 -0.82 -25.57 13.36
N ARG A 80 -0.47 -25.09 12.19
CA ARG A 80 0.01 -23.73 11.95
C ARG A 80 -1.05 -22.91 11.24
N VAL A 81 -1.29 -21.71 11.73
CA VAL A 81 -2.11 -20.68 11.08
C VAL A 81 -1.31 -19.40 11.02
N CYS A 82 -1.33 -18.75 9.88
CA CYS A 82 -0.63 -17.48 9.68
C CYS A 82 -1.58 -16.44 9.11
N ARG A 83 -1.50 -15.22 9.65
CA ARG A 83 -2.14 -14.03 9.08
C ARG A 83 -1.08 -12.96 8.84
N SER A 84 -0.97 -12.50 7.61
CA SER A 84 -0.08 -11.42 7.21
C SER A 84 -0.85 -10.18 6.82
N TYR A 85 -0.28 -9.02 7.12
CA TYR A 85 -0.79 -7.71 6.76
C TYR A 85 0.28 -6.93 6.02
N ILE A 86 -0.14 -6.12 5.06
CA ILE A 86 0.66 -5.07 4.46
C ILE A 86 0.13 -3.75 5.01
N LEU A 87 0.95 -3.10 5.82
CA LEU A 87 0.62 -1.88 6.54
C LEU A 87 1.32 -0.68 5.89
N GLU A 88 0.65 0.46 5.85
CA GLU A 88 1.25 1.74 5.46
C GLU A 88 1.06 2.78 6.57
N PRO A 89 2.08 3.56 6.91
CA PRO A 89 1.98 4.60 7.90
C PRO A 89 1.28 5.84 7.30
N PHE A 90 0.57 6.60 8.12
CA PHE A 90 -0.06 7.86 7.69
C PHE A 90 0.88 9.06 7.84
N LEU A 91 1.77 9.03 8.82
CA LEU A 91 2.69 10.13 9.16
C LEU A 91 4.05 9.55 9.54
N SER A 92 5.08 10.39 9.57
CA SER A 92 6.37 10.04 10.18
C SER A 92 6.27 10.11 11.70
N GLY A 93 7.02 9.27 12.42
CA GLY A 93 7.03 9.22 13.87
C GLY A 93 7.25 7.83 14.41
N ASP A 94 7.06 7.68 15.72
CA ASP A 94 7.15 6.40 16.41
C ASP A 94 5.78 5.74 16.47
N TYR A 95 5.69 4.54 15.90
CA TYR A 95 4.50 3.71 15.88
C TYR A 95 4.66 2.53 16.82
N VAL A 96 3.56 2.08 17.38
CA VAL A 96 3.54 0.89 18.24
C VAL A 96 2.45 -0.04 17.74
N ILE A 97 2.83 -1.28 17.42
CA ILE A 97 1.87 -2.39 17.32
C ILE A 97 1.67 -2.89 18.74
N PRO A 98 0.50 -2.66 19.36
CA PRO A 98 0.30 -2.98 20.76
C PRO A 98 0.22 -4.49 21.00
N PRO A 99 0.31 -4.94 22.26
CA PRO A 99 0.10 -6.34 22.61
C PRO A 99 -1.24 -6.86 22.09
N MET A 100 -1.20 -8.05 21.49
CA MET A 100 -2.38 -8.74 20.97
C MET A 100 -2.79 -9.87 21.89
N LEU A 101 -4.10 -10.03 22.07
CA LEU A 101 -4.68 -11.09 22.86
C LEU A 101 -5.15 -12.22 21.94
N ILE A 102 -4.58 -13.40 22.12
CA ILE A 102 -4.95 -14.62 21.41
C ILE A 102 -5.65 -15.56 22.38
N THR A 103 -6.85 -15.97 22.04
CA THR A 103 -7.65 -16.90 22.86
C THR A 103 -7.57 -18.30 22.28
N PHE A 104 -7.43 -19.29 23.13
CA PHE A 104 -7.44 -20.69 22.72
C PHE A 104 -8.14 -21.57 23.76
N HIS A 105 -8.66 -22.69 23.31
CA HIS A 105 -9.28 -23.69 24.16
C HIS A 105 -9.07 -25.10 23.61
N LYS A 106 -9.24 -26.09 24.44
CA LYS A 106 -9.12 -27.47 24.01
C LYS A 106 -10.39 -27.93 23.31
N LYS A 107 -10.23 -28.58 22.17
CA LYS A 107 -11.33 -29.17 21.41
C LYS A 107 -11.97 -30.31 22.22
N ASN A 108 -13.25 -30.58 21.96
CA ASN A 108 -13.97 -31.72 22.54
C ASN A 108 -14.19 -31.73 24.07
N GLU A 109 -14.01 -30.60 24.75
CA GLU A 109 -14.45 -30.43 26.11
C GLU A 109 -15.89 -29.92 26.15
N GLN A 110 -16.75 -30.52 27.01
CA GLN A 110 -18.17 -30.12 27.13
C GLN A 110 -18.33 -28.68 27.67
N ALA A 111 -17.33 -28.18 28.41
CA ALA A 111 -17.25 -26.80 28.89
C ALA A 111 -15.80 -26.30 28.68
N PRO A 112 -15.44 -25.82 27.50
CA PRO A 112 -14.05 -25.47 27.23
C PRO A 112 -13.59 -24.28 28.08
N VAL A 113 -12.51 -24.47 28.79
CA VAL A 113 -11.84 -23.39 29.52
C VAL A 113 -11.06 -22.56 28.51
N LYS A 114 -11.40 -21.27 28.40
CA LYS A 114 -10.68 -20.33 27.54
C LYS A 114 -9.37 -19.93 28.21
N HIS A 115 -8.30 -20.06 27.47
CA HIS A 115 -6.98 -19.57 27.84
C HIS A 115 -6.62 -18.41 26.97
N GLU A 116 -5.79 -17.51 27.46
CA GLU A 116 -5.36 -16.30 26.76
C GLU A 116 -3.85 -16.20 26.76
N ILE A 117 -3.28 -15.79 25.64
CA ILE A 117 -1.88 -15.41 25.46
C ILE A 117 -1.86 -13.95 25.05
N GLU A 118 -1.15 -13.13 25.79
CA GLU A 118 -0.86 -11.76 25.42
C GLU A 118 0.56 -11.69 24.87
N THR A 119 0.70 -11.07 23.69
CA THR A 119 2.01 -10.87 23.04
C THR A 119 2.67 -9.59 23.54
N GLU A 120 3.95 -9.43 23.23
CA GLU A 120 4.64 -8.16 23.47
C GLU A 120 4.33 -7.15 22.37
N GLY A 121 4.32 -5.85 22.72
CA GLY A 121 4.19 -4.77 21.76
C GLY A 121 5.48 -4.58 20.94
N MET A 122 5.34 -4.13 19.69
CA MET A 122 6.45 -3.92 18.77
C MET A 122 6.53 -2.44 18.38
N LYS A 123 7.72 -1.84 18.49
CA LYS A 123 7.97 -0.44 18.12
C LYS A 123 8.51 -0.38 16.70
N ILE A 124 7.89 0.45 15.87
CA ILE A 124 8.28 0.70 14.48
C ILE A 124 8.56 2.19 14.33
N LYS A 125 9.72 2.53 13.80
CA LYS A 125 10.08 3.91 13.52
C LYS A 125 9.75 4.23 12.06
N VAL A 126 9.02 5.33 11.85
CA VAL A 126 8.69 5.82 10.51
C VAL A 126 9.41 7.15 10.26
N THR A 127 10.30 7.16 9.29
CA THR A 127 11.10 8.34 8.94
C THR A 127 10.40 9.18 7.86
N SER A 128 10.55 10.49 7.97
CA SER A 128 10.13 11.43 6.94
C SER A 128 11.05 11.35 5.73
N LEU A 129 10.51 11.56 4.53
CA LEU A 129 11.31 11.78 3.31
C LEU A 129 11.79 13.23 3.19
N LEU A 130 11.23 14.13 3.99
CA LEU A 130 11.66 15.53 4.00
C LEU A 130 12.93 15.65 4.85
N PRO A 131 13.94 16.39 4.38
CA PRO A 131 15.09 16.73 5.20
C PRO A 131 14.65 17.49 6.45
N GLU A 132 15.37 17.31 7.58
CA GLU A 132 15.07 17.97 8.86
C GLU A 132 15.08 19.49 8.75
N ASP A 133 15.89 20.03 7.84
CA ASP A 133 15.94 21.46 7.50
C ASP A 133 14.99 21.81 6.34
N ALA A 134 13.70 21.54 6.52
CA ALA A 134 12.66 21.92 5.55
C ALA A 134 12.58 23.46 5.33
N ARG A 135 13.32 24.28 6.09
CA ARG A 135 13.41 25.73 5.95
C ARG A 135 14.06 26.18 4.65
N ASP A 136 14.89 25.33 4.04
CA ASP A 136 15.57 25.60 2.76
C ASP A 136 14.82 25.08 1.53
N LEU A 137 13.66 24.44 1.72
CA LEU A 137 12.81 24.05 0.61
C LEU A 137 12.21 25.28 -0.05
N LYS A 138 12.88 25.81 -1.05
CA LYS A 138 12.28 26.79 -1.96
C LYS A 138 11.16 26.12 -2.73
N ILE A 139 9.93 26.57 -2.48
CA ILE A 139 8.79 26.22 -3.32
C ILE A 139 9.13 26.76 -4.71
N HIS A 140 9.37 25.88 -5.67
CA HIS A 140 9.53 26.27 -7.06
C HIS A 140 8.19 26.85 -7.50
N GLU A 141 8.25 28.05 -8.06
CA GLU A 141 7.09 28.72 -8.62
C GLU A 141 6.44 27.79 -9.66
N ILE A 142 5.11 27.70 -9.59
CA ILE A 142 4.35 26.88 -10.54
C ILE A 142 4.68 27.39 -11.94
N THR A 143 5.22 26.53 -12.77
CA THR A 143 5.48 26.85 -14.19
C THR A 143 4.16 27.37 -14.78
N PRO A 144 4.14 28.61 -15.33
CA PRO A 144 2.91 29.13 -15.90
C PRO A 144 2.43 28.20 -17.03
N PRO A 145 1.13 28.18 -17.32
CA PRO A 145 0.59 27.37 -18.39
C PRO A 145 1.33 27.67 -19.71
N VAL A 146 1.84 26.66 -20.34
CA VAL A 146 2.47 26.78 -21.67
C VAL A 146 1.34 27.05 -22.67
N ASP A 147 1.35 28.24 -23.31
CA ASP A 147 0.45 28.53 -24.41
C ASP A 147 0.74 27.57 -25.57
N LEU A 148 -0.18 26.64 -25.80
CA LEU A 148 -0.10 25.76 -26.96
C LEU A 148 -0.29 26.59 -28.23
N PRO A 149 0.56 26.44 -29.26
CA PRO A 149 0.37 27.13 -30.52
C PRO A 149 -1.03 26.81 -31.07
N ARG A 150 -1.82 27.85 -31.29
CA ARG A 150 -3.16 27.71 -31.89
C ARG A 150 -3.02 27.02 -33.22
N ALA A 151 -3.53 25.82 -33.36
CA ALA A 151 -3.61 25.15 -34.64
C ALA A 151 -4.35 26.06 -35.61
N VAL A 152 -3.71 26.37 -36.76
CA VAL A 152 -4.34 27.14 -37.81
C VAL A 152 -5.62 26.43 -38.20
N THR A 153 -6.75 27.06 -37.91
CA THR A 153 -8.05 26.39 -38.03
C THR A 153 -8.31 26.11 -39.52
N LEU A 154 -8.93 24.97 -39.81
CA LEU A 154 -9.33 24.59 -41.18
C LEU A 154 -10.03 25.75 -41.92
N ARG A 155 -10.74 26.61 -41.18
CA ARG A 155 -11.40 27.82 -41.69
C ARG A 155 -10.44 28.81 -42.31
N ALA A 156 -9.22 28.98 -41.80
CA ALA A 156 -8.21 29.86 -42.37
C ALA A 156 -7.72 29.32 -43.72
N TRP A 157 -7.52 28.01 -43.84
CA TRP A 157 -7.14 27.38 -45.11
C TRP A 157 -8.27 27.46 -46.16
N ILE A 158 -9.54 27.30 -45.72
CA ILE A 158 -10.71 27.48 -46.60
C ILE A 158 -10.79 28.93 -47.12
N ALA A 159 -10.59 29.92 -46.25
CA ALA A 159 -10.62 31.32 -46.66
C ALA A 159 -9.52 31.65 -47.68
N VAL A 160 -8.30 31.13 -47.50
CA VAL A 160 -7.20 31.29 -48.49
C VAL A 160 -7.54 30.62 -49.81
N GLY A 161 -8.11 29.41 -49.76
CA GLY A 161 -8.51 28.67 -50.97
C GLY A 161 -9.60 29.42 -51.79
N VAL A 162 -10.64 29.91 -51.08
CA VAL A 162 -11.72 30.70 -51.73
C VAL A 162 -11.17 32.00 -52.35
N GLY A 163 -10.29 32.72 -51.62
CA GLY A 163 -9.67 33.93 -52.13
C GLY A 163 -8.84 33.68 -53.41
N ALA A 164 -8.05 32.62 -53.43
CA ALA A 164 -7.27 32.23 -54.62
C ALA A 164 -8.15 31.87 -55.80
N LEU A 165 -9.26 31.17 -55.58
CA LEU A 165 -10.23 30.82 -56.64
C LEU A 165 -10.90 32.07 -57.23
N CYS A 166 -11.32 33.03 -56.40
CA CYS A 166 -11.89 34.28 -56.84
C CYS A 166 -10.90 35.10 -57.71
N LEU A 167 -9.63 35.19 -57.30
CA LEU A 167 -8.59 35.84 -58.03
C LEU A 167 -8.37 35.18 -59.41
N ALA A 168 -8.35 33.88 -59.51
CA ALA A 168 -8.20 33.12 -60.74
C ALA A 168 -9.35 33.40 -61.75
N ILE A 169 -10.60 33.44 -61.20
CA ILE A 169 -11.78 33.74 -61.98
C ILE A 169 -11.70 35.18 -62.57
N VAL A 170 -11.37 36.15 -61.73
CA VAL A 170 -11.23 37.56 -62.17
C VAL A 170 -10.13 37.69 -63.22
N ALA A 171 -8.96 37.08 -62.99
CA ALA A 171 -7.87 37.07 -63.95
C ALA A 171 -8.28 36.41 -65.27
N GLY A 172 -9.03 35.33 -65.25
CA GLY A 172 -9.54 34.66 -66.46
C GLY A 172 -10.52 35.52 -67.24
N ILE A 173 -11.42 36.27 -66.60
CA ILE A 173 -12.36 37.19 -67.20
C ILE A 173 -11.60 38.37 -67.88
N LEU A 174 -10.62 38.95 -67.20
CA LEU A 174 -9.81 40.03 -67.70
C LEU A 174 -9.01 39.59 -68.90
N PHE A 175 -8.41 38.39 -68.82
CA PHE A 175 -7.63 37.86 -69.99
C PHE A 175 -8.51 37.60 -71.20
N ARG A 176 -9.74 37.08 -70.98
CA ARG A 176 -10.69 36.91 -72.09
C ARG A 176 -11.10 38.24 -72.72
N LYS A 177 -11.35 39.27 -71.87
CA LYS A 177 -11.72 40.60 -72.35
C LYS A 177 -10.58 41.31 -73.11
N HIS A 178 -9.32 41.05 -72.78
CA HIS A 178 -8.17 41.64 -73.46
C HIS A 178 -7.82 40.94 -74.77
N ARG A 179 -8.31 39.72 -74.99
CA ARG A 179 -8.09 38.94 -76.21
C ARG A 179 -9.22 39.08 -77.26
N SER A 180 -10.34 39.73 -76.92
CA SER A 180 -11.44 40.08 -77.81
C SER A 180 -11.31 41.53 -78.24
#